data_3df7dc09597cf6e149da35cb2a958db3
#
_entry.id   3df7dc09597cf6e149da35cb2a958db3
#
_cell.length_a   1.000
_cell.length_b   1.000
_cell.length_c   1.000
_cell.angle_alpha   90.00
_cell.angle_beta   90.00
_cell.angle_gamma   90.00
#
_symmetry.space_group_name_H-M   'P 1'
#
loop_
_entity.id
_entity.type
_entity.pdbx_description
1 polymer ?
#
loop_
_entity_poly.entity_id
_entity_poly.type
_entity_poly.pdbx_seq_one_letter_code
_entity_poly.pdbx_strand_id
1 'polypeptide(L)'
;HRLSSAASDVYKRQVLLIMNFAPFGVFCLIGSYVMAKGLNVFGDLAQYVLILMFVLFFHLFFTYSLILKIFANLNPIIFFRKMRNVALFAFSTSSSAATIPVTLKTVSDDLGVKKDVASFVVPVGATINMDGTAIMQGLATMFIASTVGVDLSLVQYGQIVLLAMVTSIGTAAVPSAGTVTLALILGSVG
;
A
#
# COMPACT_ATOMS: atom_id res chain seq x y z
N HIS A 1 -33.72 -4.34 3.86
CA HIS A 1 -32.58 -5.24 3.58
C HIS A 1 -32.49 -5.64 2.09
N ARG A 2 -33.59 -6.00 1.41
CA ARG A 2 -33.55 -6.43 -0.01
C ARG A 2 -33.25 -5.29 -1.00
N LEU A 3 -33.73 -4.07 -0.75
CA LEU A 3 -33.44 -2.90 -1.60
C LEU A 3 -31.99 -2.46 -1.50
N SER A 4 -31.38 -2.56 -0.31
CA SER A 4 -29.96 -2.25 -0.09
C SER A 4 -29.05 -3.26 -0.81
N SER A 5 -29.41 -4.54 -0.86
CA SER A 5 -28.63 -5.56 -1.58
C SER A 5 -28.73 -5.38 -3.11
N ALA A 6 -29.91 -5.07 -3.64
CA ALA A 6 -30.11 -4.84 -5.06
C ALA A 6 -29.35 -3.61 -5.57
N ALA A 7 -29.36 -2.50 -4.81
CA ALA A 7 -28.58 -1.31 -5.15
C ALA A 7 -27.07 -1.58 -5.11
N SER A 8 -26.59 -2.36 -4.13
CA SER A 8 -25.20 -2.81 -4.07
C SER A 8 -24.80 -3.68 -5.25
N ASP A 9 -25.69 -4.56 -5.71
CA ASP A 9 -25.42 -5.45 -6.85
C ASP A 9 -25.39 -4.70 -8.17
N VAL A 10 -26.28 -3.71 -8.35
CA VAL A 10 -26.26 -2.81 -9.51
C VAL A 10 -24.95 -2.01 -9.55
N TYR A 11 -24.55 -1.43 -8.41
CA TYR A 11 -23.29 -0.70 -8.29
C TYR A 11 -22.08 -1.56 -8.63
N LYS A 12 -22.01 -2.78 -8.08
CA LYS A 12 -20.93 -3.74 -8.39
C LYS A 12 -20.86 -4.06 -9.88
N ARG A 13 -22.00 -4.29 -10.54
CA ARG A 13 -22.05 -4.56 -11.99
C ARG A 13 -21.59 -3.36 -12.80
N GLN A 14 -21.96 -2.14 -12.42
CA GLN A 14 -21.50 -0.91 -13.06
C GLN A 14 -19.98 -0.75 -12.94
N VAL A 15 -19.42 -0.96 -11.73
CA VAL A 15 -17.97 -0.91 -11.51
C VAL A 15 -17.24 -1.95 -12.35
N LEU A 16 -17.73 -3.20 -12.38
CA LEU A 16 -17.14 -4.26 -13.20
C LEU A 16 -17.17 -3.93 -14.69
N LEU A 17 -18.25 -3.33 -15.17
CA LEU A 17 -18.37 -2.91 -16.57
C LEU A 17 -17.35 -1.83 -16.91
N ILE A 18 -17.19 -0.83 -16.05
CA ILE A 18 -16.16 0.23 -16.21
C ILE A 18 -14.75 -0.39 -16.17
N MET A 19 -14.50 -1.33 -15.25
CA MET A 19 -13.20 -1.99 -15.11
C MET A 19 -12.82 -2.82 -16.35
N ASN A 20 -13.78 -3.32 -17.13
CA ASN A 20 -13.50 -3.97 -18.42
C ASN A 20 -12.88 -3.02 -19.45
N PHE A 21 -13.13 -1.72 -19.34
CA PHE A 21 -12.52 -0.70 -20.19
C PHE A 21 -11.18 -0.17 -19.64
N ALA A 22 -10.85 -0.48 -18.40
CA ALA A 22 -9.61 -0.01 -17.77
C ALA A 22 -8.34 -0.33 -18.58
N PRO A 23 -8.16 -1.54 -19.17
CA PRO A 23 -6.98 -1.84 -19.99
C PRO A 23 -6.81 -0.89 -21.19
N PHE A 24 -7.91 -0.53 -21.85
CA PHE A 24 -7.88 0.42 -22.98
C PHE A 24 -7.53 1.83 -22.49
N GLY A 25 -8.12 2.28 -21.38
CA GLY A 25 -7.79 3.57 -20.77
C GLY A 25 -6.32 3.66 -20.36
N VAL A 26 -5.79 2.63 -19.71
CA VAL A 26 -4.39 2.54 -19.31
C VAL A 26 -3.47 2.55 -20.54
N PHE A 27 -3.81 1.79 -21.59
CA PHE A 27 -3.03 1.78 -22.83
C PHE A 27 -2.98 3.18 -23.47
N CYS A 28 -4.12 3.86 -23.58
CA CYS A 28 -4.19 5.20 -24.15
C CYS A 28 -3.40 6.22 -23.30
N LEU A 29 -3.51 6.17 -21.97
CA LEU A 29 -2.79 7.06 -21.07
C LEU A 29 -1.27 6.85 -21.15
N ILE A 30 -0.81 5.60 -21.10
CA ILE A 30 0.61 5.27 -21.22
C ILE A 30 1.11 5.67 -22.62
N GLY A 31 0.34 5.36 -23.67
CA GLY A 31 0.71 5.71 -25.05
C GLY A 31 0.84 7.21 -25.24
N SER A 32 -0.10 8.01 -24.76
CA SER A 32 -0.03 9.48 -24.84
C SER A 32 1.15 10.04 -24.05
N TYR A 33 1.44 9.48 -22.88
CA TYR A 33 2.57 9.90 -22.04
C TYR A 33 3.92 9.57 -22.69
N VAL A 34 4.06 8.36 -23.26
CA VAL A 34 5.27 7.95 -23.99
C VAL A 34 5.47 8.79 -25.25
N MET A 35 4.40 9.13 -25.98
CA MET A 35 4.51 10.03 -27.14
C MET A 35 4.99 11.44 -26.75
N ALA A 36 4.56 11.93 -25.59
CA ALA A 36 4.92 13.26 -25.12
C ALA A 36 6.35 13.33 -24.55
N LYS A 37 6.79 12.30 -23.83
CA LYS A 37 8.08 12.29 -23.07
C LYS A 37 9.16 11.39 -23.68
N GLY A 38 8.83 10.57 -24.67
CA GLY A 38 9.74 9.61 -25.29
C GLY A 38 9.90 8.31 -24.49
N LEU A 39 10.71 7.39 -24.99
CA LEU A 39 10.96 6.07 -24.39
C LEU A 39 11.74 6.10 -23.07
N ASN A 40 12.41 7.21 -22.75
CA ASN A 40 13.16 7.38 -21.50
C ASN A 40 12.29 7.23 -20.26
N VAL A 41 10.99 7.48 -20.40
CA VAL A 41 9.98 7.25 -19.33
C VAL A 41 10.06 5.86 -18.73
N PHE A 42 10.35 4.84 -19.52
CA PHE A 42 10.48 3.47 -19.01
C PHE A 42 11.70 3.31 -18.10
N GLY A 43 12.78 4.03 -18.36
CA GLY A 43 13.96 4.07 -17.49
C GLY A 43 13.64 4.70 -16.13
N ASP A 44 12.96 5.84 -16.15
CA ASP A 44 12.56 6.57 -14.94
C ASP A 44 11.58 5.75 -14.09
N LEU A 45 10.59 5.12 -14.73
CA LEU A 45 9.65 4.22 -14.06
C LEU A 45 10.35 2.99 -13.47
N ALA A 46 11.29 2.38 -14.19
CA ALA A 46 12.07 1.25 -13.70
C ALA A 46 12.89 1.66 -12.47
N GLN A 47 13.52 2.82 -12.50
CA GLN A 47 14.26 3.37 -11.36
C GLN A 47 13.34 3.59 -10.15
N TYR A 48 12.16 4.19 -10.35
CA TYR A 48 11.17 4.37 -9.29
C TYR A 48 10.78 3.02 -8.67
N VAL A 49 10.44 2.02 -9.49
CA VAL A 49 10.04 0.69 -9.01
C VAL A 49 11.18 0.02 -8.22
N LEU A 50 12.42 0.10 -8.72
CA LEU A 50 13.57 -0.48 -8.03
C LEU A 50 13.83 0.18 -6.67
N ILE A 51 13.75 1.51 -6.61
CA ILE A 51 13.89 2.26 -5.34
C ILE A 51 12.77 1.88 -4.38
N LEU A 52 11.53 1.85 -4.84
CA LEU A 52 10.38 1.47 -4.03
C LEU A 52 10.54 0.06 -3.46
N MET A 53 10.90 -0.91 -4.30
CA MET A 53 11.16 -2.29 -3.87
C MET A 53 12.28 -2.37 -2.85
N PHE A 54 13.38 -1.67 -3.09
CA PHE A 54 14.51 -1.62 -2.16
C PHE A 54 14.10 -1.07 -0.79
N VAL A 55 13.37 0.06 -0.76
CA VAL A 55 12.92 0.69 0.49
C VAL A 55 11.93 -0.22 1.23
N LEU A 56 10.99 -0.86 0.52
CA LEU A 56 10.03 -1.78 1.14
C LEU A 56 10.72 -3.02 1.73
N PHE A 57 11.69 -3.63 1.03
CA PHE A 57 12.46 -4.74 1.56
C PHE A 57 13.34 -4.32 2.74
N PHE A 58 13.99 -3.16 2.65
CA PHE A 58 14.75 -2.60 3.75
C PHE A 58 13.86 -2.38 4.99
N HIS A 59 12.69 -1.78 4.79
CA HIS A 59 11.72 -1.57 5.86
C HIS A 59 11.26 -2.90 6.47
N LEU A 60 10.91 -3.88 5.64
CA LEU A 60 10.46 -5.20 6.10
C LEU A 60 11.55 -5.93 6.90
N PHE A 61 12.75 -6.05 6.36
CA PHE A 61 13.78 -6.89 6.98
C PHE A 61 14.60 -6.15 8.03
N PHE A 62 14.82 -4.86 7.89
CA PHE A 62 15.61 -4.09 8.84
C PHE A 62 14.73 -3.47 9.92
N THR A 63 13.76 -2.64 9.56
CA THR A 63 12.95 -1.88 10.53
C THR A 63 12.13 -2.80 11.42
N TYR A 64 11.38 -3.75 10.83
CA TYR A 64 10.60 -4.69 11.64
C TYR A 64 11.45 -5.64 12.45
N SER A 65 12.61 -6.08 11.94
CA SER A 65 13.53 -6.90 12.73
C SER A 65 14.07 -6.16 13.94
N LEU A 66 14.37 -4.87 13.77
CA LEU A 66 14.85 -4.01 14.86
C LEU A 66 13.76 -3.82 15.92
N ILE A 67 12.53 -3.52 15.50
CA ILE A 67 11.37 -3.37 16.39
C ILE A 67 11.10 -4.67 17.16
N LEU A 68 11.06 -5.81 16.48
CA LEU A 68 10.86 -7.12 17.11
C LEU A 68 11.93 -7.44 18.16
N LYS A 69 13.18 -7.10 17.85
CA LYS A 69 14.30 -7.37 18.77
C LYS A 69 14.30 -6.44 19.97
N ILE A 70 14.05 -5.14 19.76
CA ILE A 70 14.13 -4.12 20.84
C ILE A 70 12.90 -4.20 21.76
N PHE A 71 11.69 -4.22 21.18
CA PHE A 71 10.47 -4.08 21.96
C PHE A 71 9.87 -5.42 22.40
N ALA A 72 10.00 -6.46 21.59
CA ALA A 72 9.40 -7.76 21.88
C ALA A 72 10.43 -8.84 22.31
N ASN A 73 11.74 -8.55 22.20
CA ASN A 73 12.81 -9.50 22.43
C ASN A 73 12.63 -10.83 21.69
N LEU A 74 12.02 -10.78 20.50
CA LEU A 74 11.75 -11.93 19.64
C LEU A 74 12.86 -12.09 18.60
N ASN A 75 13.08 -13.34 18.19
CA ASN A 75 13.98 -13.63 17.07
C ASN A 75 13.27 -13.35 15.73
N PRO A 76 13.72 -12.35 14.92
CA PRO A 76 13.07 -11.99 13.67
C PRO A 76 13.01 -13.14 12.67
N ILE A 77 14.04 -14.00 12.60
CA ILE A 77 14.07 -15.13 11.65
C ILE A 77 12.95 -16.12 11.95
N ILE A 78 12.74 -16.43 13.25
CA ILE A 78 11.66 -17.34 13.66
C ILE A 78 10.30 -16.70 13.37
N PHE A 79 10.16 -15.40 13.65
CA PHE A 79 8.93 -14.66 13.36
C PHE A 79 8.60 -14.69 11.86
N PHE A 80 9.52 -14.31 10.98
CA PHE A 80 9.29 -14.32 9.53
C PHE A 80 9.00 -15.72 8.99
N ARG A 81 9.67 -16.75 9.54
CA ARG A 81 9.39 -18.15 9.17
C ARG A 81 7.94 -18.54 9.48
N LYS A 82 7.43 -18.14 10.64
CA LYS A 82 6.04 -18.41 11.03
C LYS A 82 5.05 -17.60 10.21
N MET A 83 5.37 -16.34 9.89
CA MET A 83 4.50 -15.42 9.15
C MET A 83 4.54 -15.62 7.62
N ARG A 84 5.36 -16.54 7.08
CA ARG A 84 5.54 -16.71 5.63
C ARG A 84 4.23 -16.95 4.86
N ASN A 85 3.32 -17.75 5.43
CA ASN A 85 2.04 -18.06 4.77
C ASN A 85 1.13 -16.83 4.74
N VAL A 86 1.14 -16.02 5.79
CA VAL A 86 0.44 -14.74 5.85
C VAL A 86 1.00 -13.78 4.80
N ALA A 87 2.33 -13.70 4.69
CA ALA A 87 2.99 -12.83 3.70
C ALA A 87 2.65 -13.26 2.26
N LEU A 88 2.67 -14.55 1.95
CA LEU A 88 2.29 -15.07 0.63
C LEU A 88 0.82 -14.79 0.32
N PHE A 89 -0.06 -14.98 1.29
CA PHE A 89 -1.49 -14.69 1.12
C PHE A 89 -1.74 -13.18 0.91
N ALA A 90 -1.10 -12.34 1.72
CA ALA A 90 -1.17 -10.88 1.59
C ALA A 90 -0.68 -10.41 0.22
N PHE A 91 0.44 -10.96 -0.26
CA PHE A 91 0.98 -10.67 -1.59
C PHE A 91 0.01 -11.06 -2.70
N SER A 92 -0.60 -12.26 -2.59
CA SER A 92 -1.53 -12.77 -3.61
C SER A 92 -2.84 -11.98 -3.67
N THR A 93 -3.35 -11.52 -2.52
CA THR A 93 -4.63 -10.79 -2.44
C THR A 93 -4.47 -9.28 -2.60
N SER A 94 -3.27 -8.74 -2.36
CA SER A 94 -3.00 -7.30 -2.27
C SER A 94 -4.00 -6.56 -1.35
N SER A 95 -4.56 -7.25 -0.35
CA SER A 95 -5.58 -6.72 0.56
C SER A 95 -5.29 -7.12 2.00
N SER A 96 -5.02 -6.13 2.84
CA SER A 96 -4.85 -6.35 4.28
C SER A 96 -6.13 -6.88 4.93
N ALA A 97 -7.29 -6.39 4.50
CA ALA A 97 -8.58 -6.85 5.01
C ALA A 97 -8.84 -8.33 4.68
N ALA A 98 -8.54 -8.75 3.45
CA ALA A 98 -8.68 -10.16 3.05
C ALA A 98 -7.70 -11.07 3.81
N THR A 99 -6.58 -10.54 4.29
CA THR A 99 -5.54 -11.29 5.00
C THR A 99 -5.85 -11.47 6.49
N ILE A 100 -6.76 -10.68 7.07
CA ILE A 100 -7.09 -10.72 8.51
C ILE A 100 -7.35 -12.16 9.02
N PRO A 101 -8.19 -13.00 8.39
CA PRO A 101 -8.47 -14.33 8.92
C PRO A 101 -7.23 -15.22 9.01
N VAL A 102 -6.36 -15.17 8.00
CA VAL A 102 -5.11 -15.94 7.96
C VAL A 102 -4.14 -15.44 9.03
N THR A 103 -4.04 -14.11 9.19
CA THR A 103 -3.21 -13.48 10.21
C THR A 103 -3.68 -13.86 11.61
N LEU A 104 -4.99 -13.78 11.89
CA LEU A 104 -5.58 -14.16 13.17
C LEU A 104 -5.24 -15.61 13.55
N LYS A 105 -5.39 -16.53 12.60
CA LYS A 105 -5.05 -17.92 12.81
C LYS A 105 -3.57 -18.08 13.15
N THR A 106 -2.68 -17.57 12.32
CA THR A 106 -1.22 -17.70 12.50
C THR A 106 -0.76 -17.06 13.80
N VAL A 107 -1.26 -15.86 14.13
CA VAL A 107 -0.87 -15.14 15.36
C VAL A 107 -1.33 -15.90 16.61
N SER A 108 -2.52 -16.50 16.59
CA SER A 108 -3.02 -17.26 17.73
C SER A 108 -2.41 -18.65 17.84
N ASP A 109 -2.34 -19.40 16.74
CA ASP A 109 -1.95 -20.81 16.76
C ASP A 109 -0.41 -20.97 16.77
N ASP A 110 0.31 -20.18 15.95
CA ASP A 110 1.75 -20.34 15.77
C ASP A 110 2.57 -19.40 16.68
N LEU A 111 2.08 -18.19 16.93
CA LEU A 111 2.79 -17.20 17.78
C LEU A 111 2.33 -17.23 19.24
N GLY A 112 1.22 -17.93 19.55
CA GLY A 112 0.72 -18.10 20.92
C GLY A 112 0.07 -16.83 21.51
N VAL A 113 -0.36 -15.89 20.69
CA VAL A 113 -1.07 -14.69 21.16
C VAL A 113 -2.49 -15.05 21.56
N LYS A 114 -2.94 -14.55 22.73
CA LYS A 114 -4.32 -14.76 23.19
C LYS A 114 -5.32 -14.29 22.15
N LYS A 115 -6.36 -15.11 21.90
CA LYS A 115 -7.37 -14.84 20.86
C LYS A 115 -8.07 -13.50 21.04
N ASP A 116 -8.36 -13.09 22.26
CA ASP A 116 -9.01 -11.80 22.55
C ASP A 116 -8.12 -10.62 22.13
N VAL A 117 -6.81 -10.72 22.38
CA VAL A 117 -5.85 -9.70 21.96
C VAL A 117 -5.70 -9.70 20.44
N ALA A 118 -5.53 -10.88 19.82
CA ALA A 118 -5.37 -11.01 18.39
C ALA A 118 -6.60 -10.46 17.63
N SER A 119 -7.82 -10.80 18.10
CA SER A 119 -9.07 -10.38 17.46
C SER A 119 -9.30 -8.86 17.47
N PHE A 120 -8.68 -8.15 18.39
CA PHE A 120 -8.68 -6.69 18.42
C PHE A 120 -7.50 -6.08 17.62
N VAL A 121 -6.28 -6.53 17.92
CA VAL A 121 -5.06 -5.90 17.38
C VAL A 121 -4.90 -6.12 15.87
N VAL A 122 -5.22 -7.31 15.37
CA VAL A 122 -5.02 -7.63 13.95
C VAL A 122 -5.92 -6.80 13.02
N PRO A 123 -7.25 -6.70 13.24
CA PRO A 123 -8.10 -5.83 12.41
C PRO A 123 -7.72 -4.34 12.51
N VAL A 124 -7.41 -3.87 13.71
CA VAL A 124 -6.96 -2.47 13.91
C VAL A 124 -5.66 -2.22 13.17
N GLY A 125 -4.68 -3.13 13.29
CA GLY A 125 -3.41 -3.03 12.58
C GLY A 125 -3.58 -3.07 11.05
N ALA A 126 -4.51 -3.88 10.54
CA ALA A 126 -4.76 -3.95 9.10
C ALA A 126 -5.28 -2.63 8.49
N THR A 127 -5.84 -1.74 9.30
CA THR A 127 -6.37 -0.44 8.84
C THR A 127 -5.48 0.74 9.21
N ILE A 128 -4.82 0.71 10.37
CA ILE A 128 -4.04 1.83 10.88
C ILE A 128 -2.56 1.70 10.50
N ASN A 129 -2.02 0.49 10.49
CA ASN A 129 -0.61 0.25 10.20
C ASN A 129 -0.38 -0.05 8.71
N MET A 130 -0.33 1.01 7.91
CA MET A 130 -0.14 0.95 6.45
C MET A 130 1.18 1.57 6.01
N ASP A 131 2.29 1.15 6.60
CA ASP A 131 3.64 1.69 6.36
C ASP A 131 4.04 1.59 4.89
N GLY A 132 3.75 0.45 4.24
CA GLY A 132 4.01 0.26 2.82
C GLY A 132 3.26 1.25 1.94
N THR A 133 2.03 1.61 2.31
CA THR A 133 1.23 2.63 1.62
C THR A 133 1.85 4.02 1.80
N ALA A 134 2.27 4.37 3.01
CA ALA A 134 2.94 5.64 3.28
C ALA A 134 4.25 5.78 2.49
N ILE A 135 5.09 4.74 2.47
CA ILE A 135 6.33 4.70 1.68
C ILE A 135 6.04 4.89 0.19
N MET A 136 5.06 4.15 -0.34
CA MET A 136 4.68 4.25 -1.75
C MET A 136 4.18 5.66 -2.09
N GLN A 137 3.31 6.23 -1.28
CA GLN A 137 2.77 7.58 -1.49
C GLN A 137 3.84 8.65 -1.44
N GLY A 138 4.74 8.59 -0.46
CA GLY A 138 5.86 9.52 -0.36
C GLY A 138 6.78 9.47 -1.57
N LEU A 139 7.25 8.29 -1.93
CA LEU A 139 8.12 8.09 -3.09
C LEU A 139 7.43 8.44 -4.41
N ALA A 140 6.16 8.06 -4.60
CA ALA A 140 5.40 8.38 -5.81
C ALA A 140 5.22 9.88 -5.97
N THR A 141 4.93 10.62 -4.90
CA THR A 141 4.81 12.08 -4.94
C THR A 141 6.12 12.74 -5.36
N MET A 142 7.24 12.32 -4.77
CA MET A 142 8.57 12.85 -5.10
C MET A 142 8.95 12.52 -6.56
N PHE A 143 8.66 11.30 -7.01
CA PHE A 143 8.89 10.88 -8.39
C PHE A 143 8.06 11.71 -9.38
N ILE A 144 6.77 11.88 -9.13
CA ILE A 144 5.89 12.65 -9.99
C ILE A 144 6.34 14.13 -10.05
N ALA A 145 6.62 14.75 -8.89
CA ALA A 145 7.13 16.11 -8.83
C ALA A 145 8.41 16.30 -9.68
N SER A 146 9.37 15.39 -9.54
CA SER A 146 10.59 15.37 -10.36
C SER A 146 10.29 15.23 -11.86
N THR A 147 9.34 14.37 -12.24
CA THR A 147 9.00 14.12 -13.64
C THR A 147 8.33 15.30 -14.32
N VAL A 148 7.55 16.10 -13.55
CA VAL A 148 6.93 17.34 -14.07
C VAL A 148 7.82 18.57 -13.91
N GLY A 149 9.01 18.41 -13.33
CA GLY A 149 9.99 19.50 -13.18
C GLY A 149 9.69 20.45 -12.02
N VAL A 150 8.99 20.00 -10.99
CA VAL A 150 8.74 20.74 -9.76
C VAL A 150 9.86 20.48 -8.77
N ASP A 151 10.60 21.56 -8.44
CA ASP A 151 11.64 21.51 -7.41
C ASP A 151 11.00 21.61 -6.02
N LEU A 152 11.14 20.53 -5.24
CA LEU A 152 10.60 20.47 -3.89
C LEU A 152 11.57 21.11 -2.88
N SER A 153 11.06 22.02 -2.08
CA SER A 153 11.78 22.57 -0.92
C SER A 153 11.83 21.56 0.22
N LEU A 154 12.78 21.75 1.15
CA LEU A 154 12.90 20.88 2.35
C LEU A 154 11.60 20.84 3.18
N VAL A 155 10.86 21.94 3.23
CA VAL A 155 9.57 22.03 3.92
C VAL A 155 8.53 21.15 3.23
N GLN A 156 8.48 21.17 1.89
CA GLN A 156 7.56 20.32 1.11
C GLN A 156 7.88 18.84 1.27
N TYR A 157 9.16 18.44 1.34
CA TYR A 157 9.52 17.06 1.70
C TYR A 157 8.95 16.65 3.05
N GLY A 158 9.07 17.51 4.07
CA GLY A 158 8.46 17.26 5.39
C GLY A 158 6.92 17.16 5.33
N GLN A 159 6.28 18.01 4.54
CA GLN A 159 4.82 17.96 4.32
C GLN A 159 4.40 16.65 3.64
N ILE A 160 5.12 16.21 2.60
CA ILE A 160 4.84 14.94 1.89
C ILE A 160 4.92 13.78 2.87
N VAL A 161 5.97 13.71 3.69
CA VAL A 161 6.13 12.63 4.69
C VAL A 161 4.96 12.63 5.67
N LEU A 162 4.62 13.77 6.23
CA LEU A 162 3.54 13.91 7.20
C LEU A 162 2.17 13.55 6.60
N LEU A 163 1.89 14.05 5.40
CA LEU A 163 0.65 13.74 4.68
C LEU A 163 0.57 12.27 4.27
N ALA A 164 1.67 11.66 3.81
CA ALA A 164 1.71 10.24 3.51
C ALA A 164 1.42 9.38 4.74
N MET A 165 1.94 9.75 5.91
CA MET A 165 1.62 9.07 7.17
C MET A 165 0.13 9.21 7.53
N VAL A 166 -0.41 10.43 7.48
CA VAL A 166 -1.82 10.67 7.85
C VAL A 166 -2.79 10.02 6.87
N THR A 167 -2.54 10.16 5.56
CA THR A 167 -3.41 9.58 4.53
C THR A 167 -3.34 8.06 4.50
N SER A 168 -2.20 7.46 4.81
CA SER A 168 -2.08 6.00 4.87
C SER A 168 -2.96 5.40 5.98
N ILE A 169 -3.05 6.07 7.14
CA ILE A 169 -3.94 5.65 8.25
C ILE A 169 -5.43 5.69 7.83
N GLY A 170 -5.81 6.68 7.01
CA GLY A 170 -7.18 6.82 6.51
C GLY A 170 -7.50 5.99 5.27
N THR A 171 -6.52 5.30 4.71
CA THR A 171 -6.69 4.51 3.48
C THR A 171 -7.41 3.19 3.79
N ALA A 172 -8.38 2.82 2.96
CA ALA A 172 -9.05 1.53 3.10
C ALA A 172 -8.10 0.36 2.85
N ALA A 173 -8.26 -0.73 3.61
CA ALA A 173 -7.40 -1.93 3.53
C ALA A 173 -7.74 -2.84 2.32
N VAL A 174 -8.04 -2.23 1.15
CA VAL A 174 -8.40 -2.89 -0.11
C VAL A 174 -7.40 -2.56 -1.21
N PRO A 175 -7.31 -3.38 -2.27
CA PRO A 175 -6.37 -3.15 -3.36
C PRO A 175 -6.50 -1.75 -3.97
N SER A 176 -5.37 -1.12 -4.30
CA SER A 176 -5.26 0.18 -4.98
C SER A 176 -5.83 1.40 -4.23
N ALA A 177 -6.32 1.25 -3.00
CA ALA A 177 -6.85 2.39 -2.24
C ALA A 177 -5.80 3.49 -1.98
N GLY A 178 -4.54 3.11 -1.81
CA GLY A 178 -3.42 4.04 -1.62
C GLY A 178 -3.17 4.97 -2.82
N THR A 179 -3.51 4.54 -4.04
CA THR A 179 -3.37 5.40 -5.23
C THR A 179 -4.41 6.50 -5.29
N VAL A 180 -5.60 6.25 -4.74
CA VAL A 180 -6.66 7.27 -4.65
C VAL A 180 -6.26 8.37 -3.66
N THR A 181 -5.72 7.99 -2.49
CA THR A 181 -5.27 8.93 -1.47
C THR A 181 -3.97 9.65 -1.83
N LEU A 182 -3.16 9.10 -2.76
CA LEU A 182 -2.00 9.78 -3.34
C LEU A 182 -2.39 11.10 -4.02
N ALA A 183 -3.56 11.17 -4.66
CA ALA A 183 -4.03 12.40 -5.30
C ALA A 183 -4.19 13.57 -4.31
N LEU A 184 -4.52 13.28 -3.04
CA LEU A 184 -4.61 14.29 -1.98
C LEU A 184 -3.24 14.90 -1.65
N ILE A 185 -2.20 14.07 -1.63
CA ILE A 185 -0.83 14.53 -1.36
C ILE A 185 -0.32 15.37 -2.53
N LEU A 186 -0.53 14.90 -3.76
CA LEU A 186 -0.15 15.65 -4.97
C LEU A 186 -0.81 17.01 -5.03
N GLY A 187 -2.12 17.09 -4.72
CA GLY A 187 -2.84 18.38 -4.70
C GLY A 187 -2.38 19.34 -3.60
N SER A 188 -1.62 18.91 -2.61
CA SER A 188 -1.07 19.76 -1.55
C SER A 188 0.32 20.33 -1.89
N VAL A 189 0.98 19.77 -2.89
CA VAL A 189 2.35 20.15 -3.27
C VAL A 189 2.36 21.04 -4.52
N GLY A 190 1.23 21.15 -5.23
CA GLY A 190 1.03 21.91 -6.46
C GLY A 190 0.73 21.02 -7.64
#